data_90489c1e72a044baf8a81484d01be0d0
#
_entry.id   90489c1e72a044baf8a81484d01be0d0
#
_cell.length_a   1.000
_cell.length_b   1.000
_cell.length_c   1.000
_cell.angle_alpha   90.00
_cell.angle_beta   90.00
_cell.angle_gamma   90.00
#
_symmetry.space_group_name_H-M   'P 1'
#
loop_
_entity.id
_entity.type
_entity.pdbx_description
1 polymer ?
#
loop_
_entity_poly.entity_id
_entity_poly.type
_entity_poly.pdbx_seq_one_letter_code
_entity_poly.pdbx_strand_id
1 'polypeptide(L)'
;MRAELTRSCPTEEASSSNLTRDVNPNFRKKIETKFDHCGESVGFFRLSPGTAGALAARADDYVSAGRTDEPYEEAIRDLLLAAPLGRFGYEDVTGLPWVEIDFPEDIVRAQNEILPHISTVE
;
A
#
# COMPACT_ATOMS: atom_id res chain seq x y z
N MET A 1 5.65 4.69 9.03
CA MET A 1 5.11 4.71 7.66
C MET A 1 3.62 4.45 7.71
N ARG A 2 2.85 5.17 6.96
CA ARG A 2 1.43 4.84 6.73
C ARG A 2 1.24 4.65 5.23
N ALA A 3 0.57 3.59 4.86
CA ALA A 3 0.14 3.30 3.50
C ALA A 3 -1.38 3.47 3.42
N GLU A 4 -1.86 3.96 2.31
CA GLU A 4 -3.28 4.01 2.01
C GLU A 4 -3.68 2.74 1.28
N LEU A 5 -4.72 2.07 1.74
CA LEU A 5 -5.17 0.78 1.25
C LEU A 5 -6.63 0.82 0.85
N THR A 6 -6.97 0.12 -0.21
CA THR A 6 -8.35 -0.25 -0.53
C THR A 6 -8.58 -1.73 -0.30
N ARG A 7 -9.83 -2.11 -0.08
CA ARG A 7 -10.20 -3.52 0.08
C ARG A 7 -10.44 -4.14 -1.29
N SER A 8 -9.49 -4.95 -1.75
CA SER A 8 -9.74 -5.94 -2.79
C SER A 8 -8.90 -7.19 -2.53
N CYS A 9 -9.36 -8.02 -1.61
CA CYS A 9 -8.83 -9.38 -1.50
C CYS A 9 -9.88 -10.40 -1.94
N PRO A 10 -9.51 -11.38 -2.78
CA PRO A 10 -10.46 -12.32 -3.37
C PRO A 10 -10.80 -13.51 -2.47
N THR A 11 -10.86 -13.37 -1.16
CA THR A 11 -11.29 -14.46 -0.28
C THR A 11 -12.26 -13.96 0.78
N GLU A 12 -13.42 -14.61 0.81
CA GLU A 12 -14.51 -14.43 1.74
C GLU A 12 -14.07 -14.55 3.20
N GLU A 13 -14.74 -13.76 4.06
CA GLU A 13 -14.67 -13.71 5.51
C GLU A 13 -13.49 -12.94 6.11
N ALA A 14 -13.54 -11.60 6.01
CA ALA A 14 -12.85 -10.74 6.96
C ALA A 14 -13.83 -10.29 8.05
N SER A 15 -13.73 -10.89 9.20
CA SER A 15 -14.37 -10.44 10.43
C SER A 15 -13.84 -9.06 10.81
N SER A 16 -14.75 -8.10 11.03
CA SER A 16 -14.42 -6.78 11.54
C SER A 16 -13.95 -6.86 12.99
N SER A 17 -12.67 -6.72 13.24
CA SER A 17 -12.15 -6.48 14.58
C SER A 17 -11.26 -5.24 14.60
N ASN A 18 -11.52 -4.38 15.57
CA ASN A 18 -10.88 -3.10 15.86
C ASN A 18 -9.36 -3.09 15.63
N LEU A 19 -8.95 -2.34 14.63
CA LEU A 19 -7.57 -2.21 14.19
C LEU A 19 -6.88 -1.02 14.86
N THR A 20 -6.51 -1.23 16.08
CA THR A 20 -5.40 -0.52 16.70
C THR A 20 -4.57 -1.58 17.38
N ARG A 21 -3.55 -2.14 16.71
CA ARG A 21 -2.38 -2.74 17.39
C ARG A 21 -1.66 -3.76 16.54
N ASP A 22 -0.34 -3.63 16.51
CA ASP A 22 0.63 -4.68 16.21
C ASP A 22 0.42 -5.42 14.88
N VAL A 23 0.31 -4.64 13.80
CA VAL A 23 0.26 -5.21 12.46
C VAL A 23 1.66 -5.69 12.12
N ASN A 24 1.79 -6.96 11.78
CA ASN A 24 2.97 -7.47 11.08
C ASN A 24 2.67 -7.38 9.57
N PRO A 25 2.94 -6.24 8.92
CA PRO A 25 2.49 -6.01 7.55
C PRO A 25 3.40 -6.80 6.60
N ASN A 26 2.77 -7.61 5.77
CA ASN A 26 3.43 -8.26 4.65
C ASN A 26 3.01 -7.55 3.36
N PHE A 27 3.91 -6.74 2.82
CA PHE A 27 3.67 -5.97 1.60
C PHE A 27 4.22 -6.71 0.39
N ARG A 28 3.34 -7.33 -0.40
CA ARG A 28 3.68 -8.12 -1.59
C ARG A 28 2.57 -8.10 -2.62
N LYS A 29 2.92 -8.25 -3.88
CA LYS A 29 1.96 -8.43 -4.99
C LYS A 29 1.14 -9.71 -4.86
N LYS A 30 1.67 -10.74 -4.19
CA LYS A 30 0.95 -11.99 -3.94
C LYS A 30 1.21 -12.45 -2.51
N ILE A 31 0.14 -12.63 -1.76
CA ILE A 31 0.19 -13.09 -0.36
C ILE A 31 -0.23 -14.57 -0.35
N GLU A 32 0.67 -15.43 0.14
CA GLU A 32 0.48 -16.89 0.20
C GLU A 32 0.28 -17.41 1.62
N THR A 33 0.38 -16.53 2.62
CA THR A 33 0.25 -16.87 4.05
C THR A 33 -1.09 -16.45 4.60
N LYS A 34 -1.50 -17.04 5.73
CA LYS A 34 -2.68 -16.59 6.47
C LYS A 34 -2.49 -15.15 6.94
N PHE A 35 -3.53 -14.36 6.84
CA PHE A 35 -3.57 -12.96 7.26
C PHE A 35 -4.90 -12.64 7.94
N ASP A 36 -4.89 -11.70 8.88
CA ASP A 36 -6.08 -11.24 9.58
C ASP A 36 -6.77 -10.09 8.81
N HIS A 37 -5.99 -9.36 8.03
CA HIS A 37 -6.47 -8.25 7.20
C HIS A 37 -5.65 -8.17 5.92
N CYS A 38 -6.31 -7.81 4.83
CA CYS A 38 -5.71 -7.65 3.52
C CYS A 38 -6.28 -6.40 2.84
N GLY A 39 -5.45 -5.71 2.10
CA GLY A 39 -5.84 -4.55 1.30
C GLY A 39 -4.88 -4.33 0.15
N GLU A 40 -5.35 -3.64 -0.86
CA GLU A 40 -4.55 -3.20 -1.99
C GLU A 40 -3.97 -1.81 -1.72
N SER A 41 -2.68 -1.62 -1.99
CA SER A 41 -2.05 -0.31 -1.83
C SER A 41 -2.43 0.61 -2.99
N VAL A 42 -2.86 1.82 -2.65
CA VAL A 42 -3.09 2.89 -3.64
C VAL A 42 -1.82 3.65 -4.02
N GLY A 43 -0.64 3.19 -3.58
CA GLY A 43 0.65 3.77 -3.94
C GLY A 43 1.02 5.05 -3.18
N PHE A 44 0.25 5.49 -2.19
CA PHE A 44 0.56 6.67 -1.39
C PHE A 44 1.20 6.29 -0.05
N PHE A 45 2.33 6.90 0.26
CA PHE A 45 3.09 6.62 1.47
C PHE A 45 3.47 7.91 2.20
N ARG A 46 3.23 7.93 3.50
CA ARG A 46 3.74 8.98 4.38
C ARG A 46 4.92 8.46 5.19
N LEU A 47 6.08 8.96 4.92
CA LEU A 47 7.35 8.54 5.54
C LEU A 47 7.90 9.62 6.47
N SER A 48 8.45 9.21 7.62
CA SER A 48 9.34 10.08 8.38
C SER A 48 10.69 10.24 7.65
N PRO A 49 11.45 11.32 7.88
CA PRO A 49 12.78 11.48 7.26
C PRO A 49 13.70 10.28 7.47
N GLY A 50 13.71 9.70 8.69
CA GLY A 50 14.50 8.52 8.99
C GLY A 50 14.05 7.27 8.23
N THR A 51 12.74 7.06 8.07
CA THR A 51 12.19 5.95 7.28
C THR A 51 12.50 6.14 5.80
N ALA A 52 12.38 7.37 5.29
CA ALA A 52 12.71 7.68 3.90
C ALA A 52 14.20 7.42 3.61
N GLY A 53 15.09 7.83 4.51
CA GLY A 53 16.53 7.55 4.40
C GLY A 53 16.85 6.06 4.42
N ALA A 54 16.18 5.29 5.29
CA ALA A 54 16.37 3.85 5.34
C ALA A 54 15.85 3.16 4.06
N LEU A 55 14.74 3.64 3.50
CA LEU A 55 14.21 3.13 2.23
C LEU A 55 15.16 3.41 1.07
N ALA A 56 15.70 4.64 1.00
CA ALA A 56 16.69 5.00 -0.02
C ALA A 56 17.93 4.10 0.07
N ALA A 57 18.48 3.91 1.27
CA ALA A 57 19.63 3.03 1.47
C ALA A 57 19.32 1.57 1.04
N ARG A 58 18.12 1.08 1.35
CA ARG A 58 17.72 -0.27 0.90
C ARG A 58 17.60 -0.36 -0.62
N ALA A 59 17.06 0.66 -1.28
CA ALA A 59 17.00 0.72 -2.73
C ALA A 59 18.41 0.73 -3.36
N ASP A 60 19.34 1.48 -2.78
CA ASP A 60 20.74 1.50 -3.21
C ASP A 60 21.41 0.11 -3.05
N ASP A 61 21.11 -0.63 -1.98
CA ASP A 61 21.57 -2.00 -1.80
C ASP A 61 21.06 -2.92 -2.92
N TYR A 62 19.78 -2.80 -3.32
CA TYR A 62 19.23 -3.58 -4.45
C TYR A 62 19.94 -3.26 -5.75
N VAL A 63 20.12 -2.00 -6.08
CA VAL A 63 20.80 -1.55 -7.30
C VAL A 63 22.25 -2.03 -7.31
N SER A 64 22.96 -1.88 -6.18
CA SER A 64 24.37 -2.31 -6.05
C SER A 64 24.54 -3.82 -6.17
N ALA A 65 23.52 -4.59 -5.78
CA ALA A 65 23.49 -6.04 -5.93
C ALA A 65 23.01 -6.50 -7.33
N GLY A 66 22.75 -5.59 -8.26
CA GLY A 66 22.26 -5.89 -9.60
C GLY A 66 20.78 -6.33 -9.64
N ARG A 67 20.03 -6.09 -8.57
CA ARG A 67 18.60 -6.45 -8.44
C ARG A 67 17.71 -5.31 -8.93
N THR A 68 17.89 -4.87 -10.15
CA THR A 68 17.19 -3.71 -10.73
C THR A 68 15.77 -4.02 -11.23
N ASP A 69 15.46 -5.31 -11.42
CA ASP A 69 14.13 -5.76 -11.87
C ASP A 69 13.16 -6.04 -10.72
N GLU A 70 13.64 -5.91 -9.49
CA GLU A 70 12.79 -6.09 -8.31
C GLU A 70 11.83 -4.90 -8.15
N PRO A 71 10.55 -5.16 -7.85
CA PRO A 71 9.61 -4.10 -7.59
C PRO A 71 9.96 -3.35 -6.29
N TYR A 72 9.67 -2.05 -6.23
CA TYR A 72 9.95 -1.20 -5.06
C TYR A 72 9.27 -1.70 -3.77
N GLU A 73 8.19 -2.46 -3.92
CA GLU A 73 7.46 -3.08 -2.81
C GLU A 73 8.34 -4.03 -2.00
N GLU A 74 9.31 -4.69 -2.61
CA GLU A 74 10.23 -5.57 -1.88
C GLU A 74 11.16 -4.77 -0.95
N ALA A 75 11.63 -3.60 -1.37
CA ALA A 75 12.43 -2.72 -0.51
C ALA A 75 11.59 -2.20 0.67
N ILE A 76 10.35 -1.81 0.44
CA ILE A 76 9.40 -1.44 1.51
C ILE A 76 9.17 -2.62 2.45
N ARG A 77 8.93 -3.80 1.90
CA ARG A 77 8.70 -5.02 2.67
C ARG A 77 9.88 -5.35 3.59
N ASP A 78 11.10 -5.23 3.10
CA ASP A 78 12.29 -5.47 3.91
C ASP A 78 12.34 -4.54 5.13
N LEU A 79 11.99 -3.27 4.96
CA LEU A 79 11.89 -2.32 6.07
C LEU A 79 10.77 -2.69 7.04
N LEU A 80 9.62 -3.11 6.54
CA LEU A 80 8.48 -3.53 7.36
C LEU A 80 8.86 -4.71 8.25
N LEU A 81 9.54 -5.71 7.68
CA LEU A 81 9.96 -6.91 8.40
C LEU A 81 11.10 -6.67 9.39
N ALA A 82 11.97 -5.69 9.13
CA ALA A 82 13.09 -5.33 10.00
C ALA A 82 12.68 -4.42 11.16
N ALA A 83 11.51 -3.77 11.06
CA ALA A 83 11.09 -2.78 12.06
C ALA A 83 10.38 -3.44 13.26
N PRO A 84 10.46 -2.80 14.44
CA PRO A 84 9.63 -3.17 15.59
C PRO A 84 8.13 -3.07 15.24
N LEU A 85 7.33 -3.96 15.84
CA LEU A 85 5.87 -3.92 15.73
C LEU A 85 5.31 -2.53 16.08
N GLY A 86 4.26 -2.12 15.40
CA GLY A 86 3.59 -0.83 15.62
C GLY A 86 4.29 0.39 15.02
N ARG A 87 5.43 0.23 14.34
CA ARG A 87 6.12 1.34 13.69
C ARG A 87 5.54 1.71 12.33
N PHE A 88 4.77 0.82 11.75
CA PHE A 88 4.08 1.00 10.48
C PHE A 88 2.58 0.88 10.69
N GLY A 89 1.83 1.64 9.94
CA GLY A 89 0.39 1.60 9.93
C GLY A 89 -0.14 1.81 8.52
N TYR A 90 -1.43 1.66 8.38
CA TYR A 90 -2.12 1.97 7.15
C TYR A 90 -3.35 2.84 7.45
N GLU A 91 -3.84 3.51 6.43
CA GLU A 91 -5.11 4.23 6.43
C GLU A 91 -6.05 3.50 5.45
N ASP A 92 -7.24 3.14 5.91
CA ASP A 92 -8.25 2.52 5.05
C ASP A 92 -8.99 3.63 4.31
N VAL A 93 -8.81 3.67 2.99
CA VAL A 93 -9.43 4.64 2.08
C VAL A 93 -10.55 4.01 1.27
N THR A 94 -11.04 2.84 1.68
CA THR A 94 -12.17 2.16 1.02
C THR A 94 -13.38 3.08 0.97
N GLY A 95 -13.92 3.25 -0.23
CA GLY A 95 -15.09 4.11 -0.47
C GLY A 95 -14.75 5.57 -0.78
N LEU A 96 -13.50 5.99 -0.70
CA LEU A 96 -13.09 7.27 -1.26
C LEU A 96 -13.07 7.19 -2.80
N PRO A 97 -13.41 8.30 -3.48
CA PRO A 97 -13.40 8.32 -4.94
C PRO A 97 -11.95 8.36 -5.46
N TRP A 98 -11.44 7.21 -5.88
CA TRP A 98 -10.13 7.09 -6.51
C TRP A 98 -10.13 6.01 -7.59
N VAL A 99 -9.20 6.12 -8.52
CA VAL A 99 -8.96 5.12 -9.56
C VAL A 99 -7.50 5.19 -10.00
N GLU A 100 -6.88 4.05 -10.23
CA GLU A 100 -5.61 3.94 -10.92
C GLU A 100 -5.87 3.89 -12.43
N ILE A 101 -5.07 4.63 -13.21
CA ILE A 101 -5.24 4.72 -14.67
C ILE A 101 -4.05 4.00 -15.31
N ASP A 102 -4.26 2.73 -15.63
CA ASP A 102 -3.29 1.88 -16.32
C ASP A 102 -3.69 1.63 -17.77
N PHE A 103 -5.00 1.62 -18.06
CA PHE A 103 -5.56 1.30 -19.35
C PHE A 103 -6.54 2.38 -19.82
N PRO A 104 -6.81 2.48 -21.15
CA PRO A 104 -7.76 3.46 -21.69
C PRO A 104 -9.17 3.39 -21.09
N GLU A 105 -9.64 2.21 -20.71
CA GLU A 105 -10.93 2.00 -20.05
C GLU A 105 -11.01 2.63 -18.67
N ASP A 106 -9.89 2.78 -17.96
CA ASP A 106 -9.83 3.42 -16.64
C ASP A 106 -10.12 4.91 -16.75
N ILE A 107 -9.79 5.54 -17.88
CA ILE A 107 -10.13 6.94 -18.15
C ILE A 107 -11.65 7.11 -18.20
N VAL A 108 -12.35 6.21 -18.89
CA VAL A 108 -13.81 6.22 -18.98
C VAL A 108 -14.43 6.02 -17.60
N ARG A 109 -13.89 5.10 -16.83
CA ARG A 109 -14.30 4.85 -15.45
C ARG A 109 -14.05 6.06 -14.56
N ALA A 110 -12.88 6.70 -14.67
CA ALA A 110 -12.56 7.91 -13.93
C ALA A 110 -13.57 9.02 -14.21
N GLN A 111 -13.93 9.24 -15.49
CA GLN A 111 -14.87 10.28 -15.90
C GLN A 111 -16.29 10.01 -15.42
N ASN A 112 -16.75 8.79 -15.50
CA ASN A 112 -18.14 8.45 -15.24
C ASN A 112 -18.46 8.09 -13.80
N GLU A 113 -17.50 7.48 -13.08
CA GLU A 113 -17.73 6.93 -11.74
C GLU A 113 -16.99 7.71 -10.64
N ILE A 114 -15.87 8.36 -10.94
CA ILE A 114 -15.02 8.98 -9.93
C ILE A 114 -15.20 10.50 -9.90
N LEU A 115 -15.01 11.18 -11.04
CA LEU A 115 -15.08 12.64 -11.11
C LEU A 115 -16.40 13.22 -10.57
N PRO A 116 -17.58 12.60 -10.77
CA PRO A 116 -18.82 13.13 -10.20
C PRO A 116 -18.86 13.14 -8.65
N HIS A 117 -18.01 12.35 -8.01
CA HIS A 117 -17.94 12.24 -6.56
C HIS A 117 -16.78 13.02 -5.93
N ILE A 118 -15.91 13.61 -6.74
CA ILE A 118 -14.86 14.50 -6.24
C ILE A 118 -15.47 15.89 -6.09
N SER A 119 -15.58 16.34 -4.83
CA SER A 119 -15.97 17.72 -4.56
C SER A 119 -14.90 18.66 -5.11
N THR A 120 -15.28 19.54 -6.02
CA THR A 120 -14.45 20.67 -6.40
C THR A 120 -14.19 21.51 -5.16
N VAL A 121 -12.98 21.52 -4.67
CA VAL A 121 -12.55 22.50 -3.69
C VAL A 121 -12.44 23.83 -4.45
N GLU A 122 -13.43 24.72 -4.23
CA GLU A 122 -13.34 26.12 -4.66
C GLU A 122 -12.32 26.89 -3.82
#